data_48459d36e222461eb100c55bc6e8b765
#
_entry.id   48459d36e222461eb100c55bc6e8b765
#
_cell.length_a   1.000
_cell.length_b   1.000
_cell.length_c   1.000
_cell.angle_alpha   90.00
_cell.angle_beta   90.00
_cell.angle_gamma   90.00
#
_symmetry.space_group_name_H-M   'P 1'
#
loop_
_entity.id
_entity.type
_entity.pdbx_description
1 polymer ?
#
loop_
_entity_poly.entity_id
_entity_poly.type
_entity_poly.pdbx_seq_one_letter_code
_entity_poly.pdbx_strand_id
1 'polypeptide(L)'
;SKETVYLDTVFTNIGSSTYTLKVYNNSNKNISIPKVRLGKGQSSNYRLMVDGIPGKEFENVELLAKDSLFVFIEITSNIANANPSDFLYTDRIEFGDTNTYQKVELVTLIQDAVFIYPERTGSPNNYTYEQINLGTNTAPANITGTNLSETDATNGNELHWTNSKPYVVYGFAKIPETKTLVIDPGTRVHFHANSGLIVAANAHLQVNGALSTTEDLENEVIFEGDRLEPNYSEVPGQWLAVLFMGG
;
A
#
# COMPACT_ATOMS: atom_id res chain seq x y z
N SER A 1 -4.04 -7.05 28.41
CA SER A 1 -3.39 -7.70 27.26
C SER A 1 -4.06 -7.19 25.99
N LYS A 2 -3.29 -6.99 24.92
CA LYS A 2 -3.83 -6.60 23.62
C LYS A 2 -4.39 -7.87 22.98
N GLU A 3 -5.69 -7.92 22.73
CA GLU A 3 -6.36 -9.11 22.17
C GLU A 3 -6.47 -9.05 20.64
N THR A 4 -6.47 -7.84 20.08
CA THR A 4 -6.56 -7.60 18.64
C THR A 4 -5.56 -6.54 18.22
N VAL A 5 -4.89 -6.78 17.10
CA VAL A 5 -4.07 -5.82 16.36
C VAL A 5 -4.82 -5.48 15.08
N TYR A 6 -5.20 -4.22 14.94
CA TYR A 6 -5.67 -3.66 13.69
C TYR A 6 -4.44 -3.12 12.95
N LEU A 7 -4.13 -3.74 11.82
CA LEU A 7 -3.18 -3.17 10.87
C LEU A 7 -3.94 -2.15 10.02
N ASP A 8 -3.22 -1.17 9.52
CA ASP A 8 -3.81 -0.14 8.67
C ASP A 8 -4.39 -0.71 7.39
N THR A 9 -5.23 0.07 6.71
CA THR A 9 -5.72 -0.25 5.37
C THR A 9 -4.54 -0.42 4.42
N VAL A 10 -4.60 -1.43 3.57
CA VAL A 10 -3.61 -1.67 2.52
C VAL A 10 -4.28 -1.75 1.16
N PHE A 11 -3.64 -1.22 0.14
CA PHE A 11 -4.08 -1.47 -1.23
C PHE A 11 -3.78 -2.91 -1.66
N THR A 12 -4.62 -3.43 -2.55
CA THR A 12 -4.40 -4.75 -3.15
C THR A 12 -2.99 -4.90 -3.71
N ASN A 13 -2.35 -6.03 -3.40
CA ASN A 13 -1.01 -6.40 -3.87
C ASN A 13 0.13 -5.48 -3.40
N ILE A 14 -0.13 -4.53 -2.51
CA ILE A 14 0.88 -3.71 -1.85
C ILE A 14 1.18 -4.26 -0.46
N GLY A 15 2.46 -4.23 -0.07
CA GLY A 15 2.88 -4.59 1.29
C GLY A 15 2.51 -3.50 2.29
N SER A 16 2.04 -3.90 3.46
CA SER A 16 1.79 -2.98 4.57
C SER A 16 3.09 -2.42 5.14
N SER A 17 2.96 -1.38 5.96
CA SER A 17 3.99 -1.03 6.94
C SER A 17 4.24 -2.17 7.91
N THR A 18 5.39 -2.13 8.56
CA THR A 18 5.72 -3.07 9.62
C THR A 18 5.04 -2.66 10.90
N TYR A 19 4.17 -3.52 11.41
CA TYR A 19 3.54 -3.38 12.72
C TYR A 19 4.37 -4.06 13.80
N THR A 20 4.41 -3.47 15.00
CA THR A 20 5.19 -4.01 16.12
C THR A 20 4.26 -4.46 17.24
N LEU A 21 4.32 -5.74 17.59
CA LEU A 21 3.71 -6.32 18.78
C LEU A 21 4.81 -6.65 19.78
N LYS A 22 4.63 -6.23 21.04
CA LYS A 22 5.56 -6.54 22.12
C LYS A 22 4.96 -7.58 23.06
N VAL A 23 5.69 -8.67 23.25
CA VAL A 23 5.32 -9.80 24.11
C VAL A 23 6.18 -9.76 25.36
N TYR A 24 5.58 -9.83 26.56
CA TYR A 24 6.26 -9.68 27.84
C TYR A 24 6.27 -10.98 28.64
N ASN A 25 7.40 -11.31 29.23
CA ASN A 25 7.49 -12.28 30.30
C ASN A 25 7.46 -11.59 31.67
N ASN A 26 6.30 -11.56 32.29
CA ASN A 26 6.14 -10.95 33.62
C ASN A 26 6.61 -11.83 34.77
N SER A 27 7.06 -13.05 34.49
CA SER A 27 7.54 -13.99 35.52
C SER A 27 8.99 -13.71 35.95
N ASN A 28 9.43 -14.30 37.05
CA ASN A 28 10.81 -14.24 37.52
C ASN A 28 11.66 -15.39 36.96
N LYS A 29 11.17 -16.14 35.97
CA LYS A 29 11.85 -17.27 35.36
C LYS A 29 11.89 -17.09 33.85
N ASN A 30 12.95 -17.57 33.23
CA ASN A 30 13.00 -17.71 31.78
C ASN A 30 11.90 -18.68 31.34
N ILE A 31 11.27 -18.36 30.23
CA ILE A 31 10.27 -19.22 29.60
C ILE A 31 10.69 -19.54 28.16
N SER A 32 10.28 -20.69 27.68
CA SER A 32 10.31 -21.01 26.26
C SER A 32 8.87 -21.11 25.78
N ILE A 33 8.53 -20.36 24.75
CA ILE A 33 7.23 -20.43 24.09
C ILE A 33 7.35 -21.58 23.08
N PRO A 34 6.61 -22.70 23.23
CA PRO A 34 6.78 -23.86 22.38
C PRO A 34 6.60 -23.54 20.91
N LYS A 35 5.56 -22.75 20.58
CA LYS A 35 5.30 -22.26 19.22
C LYS A 35 4.80 -20.84 19.21
N VAL A 36 5.29 -20.08 18.21
CA VAL A 36 4.69 -18.80 17.78
C VAL A 36 4.34 -18.98 16.31
N ARG A 37 3.05 -18.87 15.96
CA ARG A 37 2.63 -19.14 14.58
C ARG A 37 1.41 -18.33 14.17
N LEU A 38 1.22 -18.19 12.86
CA LEU A 38 -0.03 -17.70 12.27
C LEU A 38 -1.10 -18.79 12.26
N GLY A 39 -2.34 -18.45 12.56
CA GLY A 39 -3.46 -19.40 12.62
C GLY A 39 -3.72 -20.09 11.29
N LYS A 40 -3.59 -19.38 10.17
CA LYS A 40 -3.68 -19.93 8.81
C LYS A 40 -2.36 -20.59 8.33
N GLY A 41 -1.33 -20.62 9.16
CA GLY A 41 -0.04 -21.22 8.84
C GLY A 41 0.59 -20.64 7.58
N GLN A 42 1.11 -21.50 6.70
CA GLN A 42 1.78 -21.11 5.47
C GLN A 42 0.84 -20.40 4.46
N SER A 43 -0.47 -20.62 4.55
CA SER A 43 -1.45 -19.94 3.68
C SER A 43 -1.81 -18.53 4.10
N SER A 44 -1.32 -18.05 5.25
CA SER A 44 -1.52 -16.68 5.71
C SER A 44 -0.87 -15.68 4.76
N ASN A 45 -1.55 -14.56 4.53
CA ASN A 45 -0.98 -13.42 3.83
C ASN A 45 -0.11 -12.53 4.74
N TYR A 46 -0.24 -12.72 6.07
CA TYR A 46 0.68 -12.11 7.02
C TYR A 46 2.05 -12.79 7.00
N ARG A 47 3.05 -12.01 7.33
CA ARG A 47 4.43 -12.44 7.61
C ARG A 47 4.82 -11.93 8.97
N LEU A 48 5.58 -12.74 9.69
CA LEU A 48 6.12 -12.38 10.99
C LEU A 48 7.64 -12.33 10.92
N MET A 49 8.21 -11.49 11.78
CA MET A 49 9.62 -11.58 12.16
C MET A 49 9.66 -11.65 13.69
N VAL A 50 10.17 -12.75 14.21
CA VAL A 50 10.28 -13.05 15.64
C VAL A 50 11.76 -13.14 15.98
N ASP A 51 12.22 -12.31 16.91
CA ASP A 51 13.64 -12.24 17.29
C ASP A 51 14.62 -12.13 16.09
N GLY A 52 14.25 -11.30 15.11
CA GLY A 52 15.05 -11.10 13.89
C GLY A 52 14.95 -12.21 12.84
N ILE A 53 14.20 -13.27 13.08
CA ILE A 53 14.01 -14.39 12.16
C ILE A 53 12.67 -14.22 11.44
N PRO A 54 12.64 -14.12 10.10
CA PRO A 54 11.40 -14.06 9.34
C PRO A 54 10.75 -15.45 9.19
N GLY A 55 9.42 -15.49 9.24
CA GLY A 55 8.68 -16.75 9.07
C GLY A 55 7.19 -16.63 9.34
N LYS A 56 6.52 -17.77 9.39
CA LYS A 56 5.09 -17.90 9.74
C LYS A 56 4.86 -18.87 10.91
N GLU A 57 5.89 -19.62 11.28
CA GLU A 57 5.91 -20.53 12.41
C GLU A 57 7.34 -20.58 12.99
N PHE A 58 7.43 -20.53 14.32
CA PHE A 58 8.68 -20.53 15.09
C PHE A 58 8.51 -21.49 16.26
N GLU A 59 9.56 -22.22 16.60
CA GLU A 59 9.56 -23.18 17.70
C GLU A 59 10.55 -22.77 18.79
N ASN A 60 10.21 -23.10 20.04
CA ASN A 60 11.06 -22.89 21.21
C ASN A 60 11.60 -21.46 21.33
N VAL A 61 10.72 -20.48 21.17
CA VAL A 61 11.08 -19.05 21.26
C VAL A 61 11.37 -18.73 22.73
N GLU A 62 12.63 -18.42 23.03
CA GLU A 62 13.06 -18.10 24.39
C GLU A 62 12.71 -16.65 24.76
N LEU A 63 12.29 -16.46 26.00
CA LEU A 63 12.00 -15.14 26.56
C LEU A 63 12.48 -15.10 28.02
N LEU A 64 13.49 -14.26 28.29
CA LEU A 64 14.11 -14.16 29.58
C LEU A 64 13.15 -13.62 30.66
N ALA A 65 13.49 -13.85 31.93
CA ALA A 65 12.73 -13.36 33.06
C ALA A 65 12.64 -11.83 33.02
N LYS A 66 11.41 -11.28 33.18
CA LYS A 66 11.15 -9.82 33.16
C LYS A 66 11.54 -9.12 31.87
N ASP A 67 11.74 -9.85 30.79
CA ASP A 67 12.11 -9.32 29.49
C ASP A 67 10.92 -9.32 28.50
N SER A 68 11.17 -8.82 27.30
CA SER A 68 10.18 -8.70 26.24
C SER A 68 10.77 -9.04 24.87
N LEU A 69 9.93 -9.58 24.02
CA LEU A 69 10.22 -9.92 22.63
C LEU A 69 9.39 -9.04 21.69
N PHE A 70 10.00 -8.58 20.61
CA PHE A 70 9.30 -7.92 19.52
C PHE A 70 8.88 -8.92 18.44
N VAL A 71 7.63 -8.86 18.05
CA VAL A 71 7.08 -9.52 16.87
C VAL A 71 6.71 -8.46 15.87
N PHE A 72 7.40 -8.43 14.75
CA PHE A 72 7.05 -7.55 13.63
C PHE A 72 6.08 -8.27 12.71
N ILE A 73 5.07 -7.55 12.25
CA ILE A 73 3.94 -8.08 11.48
C ILE A 73 3.80 -7.25 10.21
N GLU A 74 3.75 -7.92 9.07
CA GLU A 74 3.49 -7.33 7.75
C GLU A 74 2.47 -8.15 7.00
N ILE A 75 1.77 -7.54 6.05
CA ILE A 75 0.83 -8.21 5.15
C ILE A 75 1.06 -7.77 3.71
N THR A 76 0.86 -8.70 2.77
CA THR A 76 0.61 -8.42 1.35
C THR A 76 -0.55 -9.30 0.93
N SER A 77 -1.64 -8.70 0.52
CA SER A 77 -2.85 -9.43 0.16
C SER A 77 -3.50 -8.84 -1.09
N ASN A 78 -4.39 -9.61 -1.72
CA ASN A 78 -5.22 -9.14 -2.81
C ASN A 78 -6.70 -9.17 -2.38
N ILE A 79 -7.56 -8.53 -3.16
CA ILE A 79 -8.99 -8.40 -2.84
C ILE A 79 -9.69 -9.77 -2.75
N ALA A 80 -9.23 -10.78 -3.50
CA ALA A 80 -9.81 -12.12 -3.48
C ALA A 80 -9.62 -12.84 -2.13
N ASN A 81 -8.66 -12.39 -1.31
CA ASN A 81 -8.39 -12.94 0.02
C ASN A 81 -9.14 -12.20 1.14
N ALA A 82 -9.81 -11.08 0.82
CA ALA A 82 -10.64 -10.34 1.76
C ALA A 82 -12.04 -10.95 1.86
N ASN A 83 -12.72 -10.67 2.96
CA ASN A 83 -14.14 -10.98 3.08
C ASN A 83 -14.93 -10.11 2.07
N PRO A 84 -15.79 -10.70 1.20
CA PRO A 84 -16.51 -9.95 0.18
C PRO A 84 -17.46 -8.87 0.72
N SER A 85 -17.86 -8.98 1.99
CA SER A 85 -18.84 -8.07 2.60
C SER A 85 -18.22 -6.83 3.22
N ASP A 86 -16.98 -6.95 3.73
CA ASP A 86 -16.33 -5.89 4.52
C ASP A 86 -14.88 -5.65 4.11
N PHE A 87 -14.39 -6.38 3.11
CA PHE A 87 -13.01 -6.30 2.60
C PHE A 87 -11.93 -6.53 3.67
N LEU A 88 -12.29 -7.21 4.76
CA LEU A 88 -11.36 -7.53 5.83
C LEU A 88 -10.62 -8.84 5.56
N TYR A 89 -9.33 -8.79 5.75
CA TYR A 89 -8.50 -9.99 5.88
C TYR A 89 -8.12 -10.18 7.34
N THR A 90 -8.45 -11.34 7.88
CA THR A 90 -8.23 -11.68 9.29
C THR A 90 -7.39 -12.92 9.43
N ASP A 91 -6.56 -12.96 10.48
CA ASP A 91 -5.83 -14.12 10.95
C ASP A 91 -5.54 -13.91 12.45
N ARG A 92 -4.70 -14.72 13.05
CA ARG A 92 -4.24 -14.56 14.43
C ARG A 92 -2.81 -15.05 14.61
N ILE A 93 -2.14 -14.50 15.60
CA ILE A 93 -0.88 -15.08 16.10
C ILE A 93 -1.22 -15.93 17.31
N GLU A 94 -0.73 -17.15 17.32
CA GLU A 94 -0.88 -18.12 18.42
C GLU A 94 0.47 -18.28 19.14
N PHE A 95 0.44 -18.14 20.48
CA PHE A 95 1.61 -18.29 21.37
C PHE A 95 1.34 -19.42 22.35
N GLY A 96 2.06 -20.53 22.23
CA GLY A 96 1.90 -21.67 23.14
C GLY A 96 2.03 -23.02 22.46
N ASP A 97 1.32 -24.02 22.96
CA ASP A 97 1.26 -25.36 22.39
C ASP A 97 0.05 -25.50 21.43
N THR A 98 -0.02 -26.66 20.78
CA THR A 98 -1.10 -26.97 19.82
C THR A 98 -2.50 -26.93 20.46
N ASN A 99 -2.61 -27.31 21.72
CA ASN A 99 -3.90 -27.41 22.44
C ASN A 99 -4.12 -26.29 23.45
N THR A 100 -3.08 -25.55 23.83
CA THR A 100 -3.15 -24.49 24.84
C THR A 100 -2.29 -23.31 24.38
N TYR A 101 -2.95 -22.27 23.88
CA TYR A 101 -2.26 -21.08 23.40
C TYR A 101 -3.00 -19.79 23.75
N GLN A 102 -2.24 -18.73 23.88
CA GLN A 102 -2.76 -17.36 23.85
C GLN A 102 -2.82 -16.88 22.42
N LYS A 103 -3.79 -16.06 22.09
CA LYS A 103 -3.94 -15.54 20.73
C LYS A 103 -4.00 -14.02 20.70
N VAL A 104 -3.55 -13.47 19.60
CA VAL A 104 -3.74 -12.07 19.21
C VAL A 104 -4.36 -12.08 17.82
N GLU A 105 -5.57 -11.55 17.71
CA GLU A 105 -6.26 -11.44 16.42
C GLU A 105 -5.60 -10.37 15.57
N LEU A 106 -5.47 -10.62 14.26
CA LEU A 106 -4.96 -9.69 13.26
C LEU A 106 -6.09 -9.32 12.30
N VAL A 107 -6.27 -8.03 12.09
CA VAL A 107 -7.32 -7.50 11.20
C VAL A 107 -6.71 -6.44 10.30
N THR A 108 -6.94 -6.56 8.99
CA THR A 108 -6.50 -5.60 7.97
C THR A 108 -7.62 -5.35 6.98
N LEU A 109 -7.90 -4.09 6.67
CA LEU A 109 -8.78 -3.71 5.59
C LEU A 109 -8.00 -3.73 4.28
N ILE A 110 -8.54 -4.40 3.23
CA ILE A 110 -7.94 -4.43 1.89
C ILE A 110 -8.77 -3.55 0.98
N GLN A 111 -8.14 -2.55 0.39
CA GLN A 111 -8.78 -1.62 -0.53
C GLN A 111 -8.37 -1.93 -1.97
N ASP A 112 -9.35 -2.18 -2.83
CA ASP A 112 -9.13 -2.33 -4.26
C ASP A 112 -8.85 -0.97 -4.90
N ALA A 113 -7.99 -0.94 -5.92
CA ALA A 113 -7.55 0.29 -6.56
C ALA A 113 -7.26 0.08 -8.05
N VAL A 114 -7.28 1.17 -8.82
CA VAL A 114 -6.73 1.23 -10.18
C VAL A 114 -5.27 1.64 -10.08
N PHE A 115 -4.37 0.79 -10.58
CA PHE A 115 -2.93 1.05 -10.52
C PHE A 115 -2.42 1.61 -11.85
N ILE A 116 -1.76 2.75 -11.77
CA ILE A 116 -1.03 3.38 -12.87
C ILE A 116 0.46 3.26 -12.56
N TYR A 117 1.19 2.52 -13.37
CA TYR A 117 2.62 2.29 -13.13
C TYR A 117 3.39 2.13 -14.45
N PRO A 118 4.68 2.53 -14.47
CA PRO A 118 5.55 2.33 -15.63
C PRO A 118 5.79 0.85 -15.89
N GLU A 119 5.81 0.45 -17.13
CA GLU A 119 6.12 -0.93 -17.50
C GLU A 119 7.50 -1.34 -16.96
N ARG A 120 7.57 -2.55 -16.42
CA ARG A 120 8.80 -3.13 -15.90
C ARG A 120 9.29 -4.25 -16.79
N THR A 121 10.53 -4.14 -17.25
CA THR A 121 11.20 -5.14 -18.08
C THR A 121 12.47 -5.66 -17.40
N GLY A 122 12.99 -6.81 -17.86
CA GLY A 122 14.20 -7.41 -17.30
C GLY A 122 13.95 -8.62 -16.39
N SER A 123 14.92 -8.93 -15.54
CA SER A 123 14.91 -10.10 -14.65
C SER A 123 15.21 -9.69 -13.21
N PRO A 124 14.97 -10.55 -12.20
CA PRO A 124 15.33 -10.27 -10.82
C PRO A 124 16.76 -9.75 -10.68
N ASN A 125 16.91 -8.65 -9.96
CA ASN A 125 18.14 -7.86 -9.75
C ASN A 125 18.64 -7.04 -10.97
N ASN A 126 17.91 -7.03 -12.09
CA ASN A 126 18.23 -6.21 -13.26
C ASN A 126 16.95 -5.73 -13.95
N TYR A 127 16.09 -5.06 -13.21
CA TYR A 127 14.87 -4.47 -13.74
C TYR A 127 15.13 -3.07 -14.27
N THR A 128 14.50 -2.77 -15.41
CA THR A 128 14.36 -1.42 -15.95
C THR A 128 12.90 -1.05 -16.01
N TYR A 129 12.62 0.24 -15.86
CA TYR A 129 11.27 0.78 -15.87
C TYR A 129 11.10 1.71 -17.06
N GLU A 130 9.89 1.79 -17.60
CA GLU A 130 9.50 2.74 -18.62
C GLU A 130 9.89 4.16 -18.20
N GLN A 131 10.37 4.94 -19.18
CA GLN A 131 10.86 6.30 -18.96
C GLN A 131 10.12 7.28 -19.87
N ILE A 132 9.77 8.43 -19.30
CA ILE A 132 9.26 9.59 -20.01
C ILE A 132 10.42 10.56 -20.24
N ASN A 133 10.67 10.93 -21.50
CA ASN A 133 11.63 11.99 -21.81
C ASN A 133 10.94 13.35 -21.69
N LEU A 134 11.40 14.17 -20.77
CA LEU A 134 10.95 15.55 -20.54
C LEU A 134 11.83 16.58 -21.28
N GLY A 135 12.97 16.13 -21.78
CA GLY A 135 13.90 16.96 -22.52
C GLY A 135 13.72 16.90 -24.03
N THR A 136 14.74 17.32 -24.75
CA THR A 136 14.81 17.21 -26.19
C THR A 136 15.54 15.92 -26.61
N ASN A 137 15.48 15.56 -27.90
CA ASN A 137 16.23 14.42 -28.42
C ASN A 137 17.77 14.61 -28.30
N THR A 138 18.23 15.85 -28.21
CA THR A 138 19.66 16.21 -28.08
C THR A 138 20.08 16.40 -26.61
N ALA A 139 19.13 16.64 -25.72
CA ALA A 139 19.35 16.78 -24.28
C ALA A 139 18.22 16.05 -23.52
N PRO A 140 18.24 14.72 -23.48
CA PRO A 140 17.19 13.94 -22.82
C PRO A 140 17.22 14.14 -21.31
N ALA A 141 16.05 14.29 -20.71
CA ALA A 141 15.84 14.32 -19.27
C ALA A 141 14.78 13.27 -18.92
N ASN A 142 15.23 12.05 -18.64
CA ASN A 142 14.33 10.92 -18.42
C ASN A 142 13.87 10.84 -16.98
N ILE A 143 12.58 10.56 -16.81
CA ILE A 143 11.95 10.30 -15.53
C ILE A 143 11.14 9.00 -15.62
N THR A 144 11.14 8.21 -14.55
CA THR A 144 10.36 6.98 -14.49
C THR A 144 8.86 7.29 -14.50
N GLY A 145 8.14 6.74 -15.48
CA GLY A 145 6.71 7.02 -15.63
C GLY A 145 6.14 6.38 -16.89
N THR A 146 4.82 6.48 -17.05
CA THR A 146 4.08 5.95 -18.19
C THR A 146 3.16 7.02 -18.80
N ASN A 147 2.82 6.87 -20.08
CA ASN A 147 1.82 7.70 -20.73
C ASN A 147 0.42 7.11 -20.50
N LEU A 148 -0.52 7.91 -20.00
CA LEU A 148 -1.91 7.52 -19.88
C LEU A 148 -2.50 7.21 -21.26
N SER A 149 -3.29 6.13 -21.34
CA SER A 149 -3.89 5.62 -22.58
C SER A 149 -5.42 5.60 -22.52
N GLU A 150 -6.09 5.82 -23.66
CA GLU A 150 -7.54 5.60 -23.78
C GLU A 150 -7.91 4.13 -23.91
N THR A 151 -6.92 3.26 -24.16
CA THR A 151 -7.11 1.84 -24.47
C THR A 151 -6.07 0.96 -23.79
N ASP A 152 -5.75 1.27 -22.51
CA ASP A 152 -4.86 0.40 -21.75
C ASP A 152 -5.46 -1.01 -21.61
N ALA A 153 -4.62 -2.02 -21.70
CA ALA A 153 -5.05 -3.41 -21.70
C ALA A 153 -5.65 -3.87 -20.36
N THR A 154 -5.25 -3.23 -19.25
CA THR A 154 -5.69 -3.57 -17.89
C THR A 154 -6.76 -2.60 -17.39
N ASN A 155 -6.53 -1.32 -17.56
CA ASN A 155 -7.35 -0.25 -16.98
C ASN A 155 -8.38 0.32 -17.96
N GLY A 156 -8.27 0.02 -19.27
CA GLY A 156 -9.14 0.59 -20.30
C GLY A 156 -8.82 2.07 -20.53
N ASN A 157 -9.78 2.97 -20.31
CA ASN A 157 -9.57 4.40 -20.49
C ASN A 157 -8.96 5.04 -19.23
N GLU A 158 -7.67 5.30 -19.27
CA GLU A 158 -6.92 5.96 -18.19
C GLU A 158 -7.00 7.50 -18.22
N LEU A 159 -7.68 8.07 -19.20
CA LEU A 159 -7.90 9.52 -19.29
C LEU A 159 -9.22 9.98 -18.66
N HIS A 160 -9.94 9.09 -18.00
CA HIS A 160 -11.14 9.42 -17.24
C HIS A 160 -11.10 8.69 -15.89
N TRP A 161 -10.88 9.43 -14.83
CA TRP A 161 -10.82 8.92 -13.46
C TRP A 161 -12.12 9.18 -12.72
N THR A 162 -12.69 8.13 -12.14
CA THR A 162 -13.98 8.16 -11.44
C THR A 162 -13.81 7.87 -9.95
N ASN A 163 -14.84 8.12 -9.16
CA ASN A 163 -14.85 7.82 -7.72
C ASN A 163 -15.21 6.37 -7.38
N SER A 164 -15.32 5.48 -8.39
CA SER A 164 -15.67 4.07 -8.15
C SER A 164 -14.59 3.27 -7.42
N LYS A 165 -13.33 3.62 -7.66
CA LYS A 165 -12.14 3.08 -6.98
C LYS A 165 -11.08 4.18 -6.88
N PRO A 166 -10.23 4.16 -5.84
CA PRO A 166 -9.07 5.03 -5.79
C PRO A 166 -8.05 4.67 -6.89
N TYR A 167 -7.28 5.64 -7.28
CA TYR A 167 -6.14 5.47 -8.19
C TYR A 167 -4.84 5.50 -7.40
N VAL A 168 -3.93 4.58 -7.70
CA VAL A 168 -2.59 4.53 -7.09
C VAL A 168 -1.55 4.68 -8.19
N VAL A 169 -0.75 5.74 -8.12
CA VAL A 169 0.20 6.12 -9.15
C VAL A 169 1.63 5.86 -8.69
N TYR A 170 2.35 5.03 -9.42
CA TYR A 170 3.78 4.78 -9.27
C TYR A 170 4.57 5.46 -10.39
N GLY A 171 5.62 6.19 -10.05
CA GLY A 171 6.32 7.03 -10.99
C GLY A 171 5.44 8.17 -11.49
N PHE A 172 5.67 8.67 -12.68
CA PHE A 172 4.87 9.74 -13.26
C PHE A 172 3.84 9.21 -14.25
N ALA A 173 2.56 9.58 -14.04
CA ALA A 173 1.51 9.39 -15.03
C ALA A 173 1.45 10.64 -15.92
N LYS A 174 1.78 10.49 -17.21
CA LYS A 174 1.79 11.60 -18.16
C LYS A 174 0.51 11.63 -18.97
N ILE A 175 -0.14 12.78 -18.98
CA ILE A 175 -1.21 13.10 -19.92
C ILE A 175 -0.55 13.44 -21.26
N PRO A 176 -0.75 12.64 -22.34
CA PRO A 176 -0.13 12.91 -23.62
C PRO A 176 -0.58 14.22 -24.25
N GLU A 177 0.23 14.75 -25.17
CA GLU A 177 -0.12 15.96 -25.94
C GLU A 177 -1.50 15.83 -26.58
N THR A 178 -2.23 16.93 -26.58
CA THR A 178 -3.60 17.06 -27.12
C THR A 178 -4.68 16.25 -26.41
N LYS A 179 -4.34 15.54 -25.34
CA LYS A 179 -5.28 14.77 -24.52
C LYS A 179 -5.72 15.52 -23.28
N THR A 180 -6.85 15.12 -22.76
CA THR A 180 -7.40 15.64 -21.50
C THR A 180 -7.59 14.51 -20.52
N LEU A 181 -7.02 14.63 -19.32
CA LEU A 181 -7.40 13.80 -18.18
C LEU A 181 -8.58 14.48 -17.48
N VAL A 182 -9.70 13.78 -17.41
CA VAL A 182 -10.88 14.21 -16.66
C VAL A 182 -10.96 13.44 -15.36
N ILE A 183 -11.10 14.16 -14.24
CA ILE A 183 -11.23 13.57 -12.90
C ILE A 183 -12.55 13.98 -12.31
N ASP A 184 -13.41 12.99 -12.03
CA ASP A 184 -14.76 13.20 -11.52
C ASP A 184 -14.77 13.59 -10.04
N PRO A 185 -15.87 14.20 -9.55
CA PRO A 185 -16.04 14.50 -8.13
C PRO A 185 -15.88 13.25 -7.25
N GLY A 186 -15.28 13.40 -6.07
CA GLY A 186 -15.08 12.34 -5.10
C GLY A 186 -13.95 11.37 -5.41
N THR A 187 -13.20 11.58 -6.49
CA THR A 187 -12.06 10.72 -6.84
C THR A 187 -10.92 10.87 -5.83
N ARG A 188 -10.34 9.74 -5.42
CA ARG A 188 -9.15 9.64 -4.58
C ARG A 188 -7.96 9.21 -5.41
N VAL A 189 -6.87 9.97 -5.33
CA VAL A 189 -5.63 9.69 -6.08
C VAL A 189 -4.47 9.65 -5.11
N HIS A 190 -3.88 8.48 -4.99
CA HIS A 190 -2.75 8.23 -4.11
C HIS A 190 -1.46 8.11 -4.92
N PHE A 191 -0.44 8.83 -4.51
CA PHE A 191 0.85 8.80 -5.16
C PHE A 191 1.88 8.09 -4.30
N HIS A 192 2.59 7.16 -4.90
CA HIS A 192 3.77 6.56 -4.28
C HIS A 192 4.90 7.59 -4.14
N ALA A 193 5.88 7.30 -3.29
CA ALA A 193 7.03 8.19 -3.11
C ALA A 193 7.72 8.49 -4.46
N ASN A 194 8.08 9.75 -4.69
CA ASN A 194 8.67 10.27 -5.93
C ASN A 194 7.79 10.12 -7.17
N SER A 195 6.48 10.02 -7.00
CA SER A 195 5.48 9.92 -8.06
C SER A 195 4.73 11.23 -8.27
N GLY A 196 3.96 11.32 -9.36
CA GLY A 196 3.18 12.51 -9.65
C GLY A 196 2.47 12.46 -10.99
N LEU A 197 1.98 13.62 -11.44
CA LEU A 197 1.38 13.79 -12.77
C LEU A 197 2.26 14.68 -13.64
N ILE A 198 2.25 14.42 -14.94
CA ILE A 198 2.81 15.31 -15.95
C ILE A 198 1.72 15.68 -16.93
N VAL A 199 1.48 16.96 -17.11
CA VAL A 199 0.62 17.52 -18.15
C VAL A 199 1.52 17.97 -19.29
N ALA A 200 1.51 17.22 -20.42
CA ALA A 200 2.32 17.56 -21.60
C ALA A 200 1.91 18.90 -22.21
N ALA A 201 2.75 19.42 -23.10
CA ALA A 201 2.38 20.62 -23.87
C ALA A 201 1.07 20.37 -24.64
N ASN A 202 0.17 21.35 -24.62
CA ASN A 202 -1.18 21.26 -25.23
C ASN A 202 -2.07 20.12 -24.67
N ALA A 203 -1.71 19.51 -23.54
CA ALA A 203 -2.58 18.61 -22.81
C ALA A 203 -3.38 19.39 -21.75
N HIS A 204 -4.45 18.77 -21.25
CA HIS A 204 -5.31 19.39 -20.26
C HIS A 204 -5.53 18.46 -19.07
N LEU A 205 -5.60 19.04 -17.87
CA LEU A 205 -6.05 18.38 -16.65
C LEU A 205 -7.34 19.07 -16.21
N GLN A 206 -8.45 18.34 -16.22
CA GLN A 206 -9.76 18.81 -15.79
C GLN A 206 -10.14 18.10 -14.49
N VAL A 207 -10.22 18.83 -13.40
CA VAL A 207 -10.57 18.31 -12.07
C VAL A 207 -11.95 18.88 -11.70
N ASN A 208 -12.95 18.00 -11.58
CA ASN A 208 -14.34 18.36 -11.40
C ASN A 208 -14.81 18.25 -9.93
N GLY A 209 -13.92 18.43 -8.96
CA GLY A 209 -14.29 18.43 -7.55
C GLY A 209 -15.29 19.51 -7.19
N ALA A 210 -16.09 19.26 -6.15
CA ALA A 210 -17.07 20.17 -5.62
C ALA A 210 -17.03 20.17 -4.08
N LEU A 211 -17.69 21.12 -3.43
CA LEU A 211 -17.82 21.13 -1.98
C LEU A 211 -18.66 19.95 -1.51
N SER A 212 -18.17 19.24 -0.51
CA SER A 212 -18.88 18.18 0.18
C SER A 212 -19.79 18.72 1.26
N THR A 213 -20.75 17.91 1.67
CA THR A 213 -21.70 18.21 2.74
C THR A 213 -21.38 17.47 4.03
N THR A 214 -20.49 16.48 3.95
CA THR A 214 -20.04 15.66 5.08
C THR A 214 -18.54 15.74 5.29
N GLU A 215 -18.06 15.23 6.42
CA GLU A 215 -16.63 15.12 6.74
C GLU A 215 -15.92 14.06 5.88
N ASP A 216 -16.66 13.21 5.17
CA ASP A 216 -16.10 12.18 4.29
C ASP A 216 -15.56 12.74 2.98
N LEU A 217 -15.76 14.05 2.72
CA LEU A 217 -15.28 14.77 1.53
C LEU A 217 -15.72 14.09 0.22
N GLU A 218 -16.99 13.71 0.14
CA GLU A 218 -17.56 12.86 -0.91
C GLU A 218 -17.51 13.46 -2.32
N ASN A 219 -17.33 14.78 -2.43
CA ASN A 219 -17.30 15.49 -3.71
C ASN A 219 -15.93 16.10 -4.06
N GLU A 220 -15.02 16.23 -3.10
CA GLU A 220 -13.68 16.72 -3.37
C GLU A 220 -12.85 15.68 -4.11
N VAL A 221 -12.03 16.12 -5.05
CA VAL A 221 -10.94 15.32 -5.60
C VAL A 221 -9.73 15.49 -4.70
N ILE A 222 -9.23 14.40 -4.13
CA ILE A 222 -8.12 14.43 -3.19
C ILE A 222 -6.89 13.76 -3.80
N PHE A 223 -5.77 14.50 -3.76
CA PHE A 223 -4.43 14.04 -4.13
C PHE A 223 -3.60 13.89 -2.86
N GLU A 224 -3.15 12.69 -2.56
CA GLU A 224 -2.41 12.40 -1.33
C GLU A 224 -1.36 11.29 -1.55
N GLY A 225 -0.57 10.98 -0.51
CA GLY A 225 0.36 9.84 -0.55
C GLY A 225 -0.37 8.51 -0.47
N ASP A 226 0.32 7.43 -0.86
CA ASP A 226 -0.22 6.06 -0.80
C ASP A 226 -0.06 5.39 0.58
N ARG A 227 0.46 6.14 1.57
CA ARG A 227 0.54 5.72 2.96
C ARG A 227 -0.77 6.02 3.67
N LEU A 228 -1.59 4.97 3.87
CA LEU A 228 -2.95 5.09 4.43
C LEU A 228 -2.98 5.09 5.97
N GLU A 229 -1.83 4.98 6.62
CA GLU A 229 -1.76 5.01 8.09
C GLU A 229 -2.11 6.41 8.62
N PRO A 230 -2.94 6.51 9.68
CA PRO A 230 -3.40 7.79 10.22
C PRO A 230 -2.28 8.78 10.54
N ASN A 231 -1.11 8.28 10.94
CA ASN A 231 0.06 9.10 11.27
C ASN A 231 0.67 9.80 10.04
N TYR A 232 0.32 9.37 8.83
CA TYR A 232 0.82 9.94 7.59
C TYR A 232 -0.13 10.95 6.96
N SER A 233 -1.38 11.06 7.41
CA SER A 233 -2.38 11.97 6.83
C SER A 233 -1.92 13.42 6.76
N GLU A 234 -1.08 13.86 7.68
CA GLU A 234 -0.57 15.24 7.76
C GLU A 234 0.94 15.36 7.47
N VAL A 235 1.60 14.28 7.04
CA VAL A 235 3.03 14.31 6.73
C VAL A 235 3.24 14.88 5.32
N PRO A 236 3.92 16.01 5.15
CA PRO A 236 4.18 16.58 3.83
C PRO A 236 5.28 15.82 3.08
N GLY A 237 5.31 16.00 1.74
CA GLY A 237 6.41 15.47 0.91
C GLY A 237 6.32 13.97 0.63
N GLN A 238 5.15 13.36 0.76
CA GLN A 238 4.96 11.94 0.48
C GLN A 238 5.02 11.62 -1.02
N TRP A 239 4.73 12.59 -1.88
CA TRP A 239 4.80 12.49 -3.33
C TRP A 239 5.41 13.77 -3.92
N LEU A 240 5.68 13.79 -5.22
CA LEU A 240 6.53 14.84 -5.76
C LEU A 240 5.72 16.06 -6.24
N ALA A 241 4.96 15.94 -7.34
CA ALA A 241 4.33 17.11 -7.94
C ALA A 241 3.31 16.77 -9.03
N VAL A 242 2.53 17.79 -9.42
CA VAL A 242 1.88 17.90 -10.74
C VAL A 242 2.72 18.86 -11.58
N LEU A 243 3.33 18.37 -12.65
CA LEU A 243 4.22 19.13 -13.53
C LEU A 243 3.49 19.54 -14.80
N PHE A 244 3.46 20.82 -15.10
CA PHE A 244 2.94 21.34 -16.36
C PHE A 244 4.10 21.68 -17.29
N MET A 245 4.15 21.00 -18.45
CA MET A 245 5.16 21.25 -19.47
C MET A 245 4.70 22.44 -20.32
N GLY A 246 5.48 23.53 -20.31
CA GLY A 246 5.22 24.68 -21.16
C GLY A 246 5.35 24.33 -22.65
N GLY A 247 4.50 24.91 -23.48
CA GLY A 247 4.60 24.89 -24.92
C GLY A 247 5.40 26.08 -25.45
#